data_a69d83b1dcf46396cb2541ce555eacef
#
_entry.id   a69d83b1dcf46396cb2541ce555eacef
#
_cell.length_a   1.000
_cell.length_b   1.000
_cell.length_c   1.000
_cell.angle_alpha   90.00
_cell.angle_beta   90.00
_cell.angle_gamma   90.00
#
_symmetry.space_group_name_H-M   'P 1'
#
loop_
_entity.id
_entity.type
_entity.pdbx_description
1 polymer ?
#
loop_
_entity_poly.entity_id
_entity_poly.type
_entity_poly.pdbx_seq_one_letter_code
_entity_poly.pdbx_strand_id
1 'polypeptide(L)'
;MAAVRTRAIRDGDYWVINGEKTWITSGAYSDLLICTCRTGEKEISHILVDRAESPYEVRDIEKMALNGQSTAQIFLTDCRVPASNMLGQPGDGLRNTLKVFEIARCHMAMWSIGIARRALDEAIAYSKERSQHGRKLAGHQLIADKLATMATRIDAARLLAHRAISLVDADVRAEAECAMAKWYATEMAIGVTRDALQIHGGNGVTREFIVERLVREAIICPIPDGTTEIQKLIVSRALTGVAAFR
;
A
#
# COMPACT_ATOMS: atom_id res chain seq x y z
N MET A 1 -0.67 15.84 0.60
CA MET A 1 -0.12 15.90 1.96
C MET A 1 0.01 17.31 2.52
N ALA A 2 0.45 18.29 1.77
CA ALA A 2 0.51 19.69 2.27
C ALA A 2 -0.85 20.27 2.75
N ALA A 3 -1.96 19.63 2.43
CA ALA A 3 -3.32 20.01 2.82
C ALA A 3 -3.82 19.34 4.11
N VAL A 4 -2.93 18.95 5.04
CA VAL A 4 -3.31 18.40 6.35
C VAL A 4 -4.15 19.43 7.11
N ARG A 5 -5.38 19.01 7.51
CA ARG A 5 -6.33 19.87 8.26
C ARG A 5 -6.32 19.64 9.77
N THR A 6 -5.95 18.43 10.22
CA THR A 6 -5.77 18.15 11.64
C THR A 6 -4.75 19.14 12.22
N ARG A 7 -5.10 19.80 13.32
CA ARG A 7 -4.29 20.83 13.95
C ARG A 7 -3.88 20.40 15.35
N ALA A 8 -2.69 20.82 15.77
CA ALA A 8 -2.23 20.71 17.14
C ALA A 8 -1.79 22.11 17.60
N ILE A 9 -2.38 22.59 18.69
CA ILE A 9 -2.09 23.89 19.30
C ILE A 9 -1.37 23.64 20.61
N ARG A 10 -0.29 24.38 20.84
CA ARG A 10 0.48 24.31 22.08
C ARG A 10 -0.32 24.94 23.21
N ASP A 11 -0.46 24.20 24.32
CA ASP A 11 -1.09 24.65 25.57
C ASP A 11 -0.21 24.22 26.75
N GLY A 12 0.66 25.10 27.20
CA GLY A 12 1.65 24.81 28.25
C GLY A 12 2.55 23.62 27.87
N ASP A 13 2.53 22.55 28.66
CA ASP A 13 3.31 21.34 28.47
C ASP A 13 2.58 20.29 27.60
N TYR A 14 1.52 20.68 26.92
CA TYR A 14 0.71 19.79 26.08
C TYR A 14 0.51 20.33 24.66
N TRP A 15 0.22 19.43 23.74
CA TRP A 15 -0.43 19.69 22.47
C TRP A 15 -1.91 19.33 22.58
N VAL A 16 -2.79 20.23 22.13
CA VAL A 16 -4.22 19.95 21.99
C VAL A 16 -4.50 19.68 20.52
N ILE A 17 -4.85 18.43 20.19
CA ILE A 17 -5.03 17.97 18.81
C ILE A 17 -6.51 17.90 18.49
N ASN A 18 -6.91 18.54 17.38
CA ASN A 18 -8.26 18.53 16.84
C ASN A 18 -8.25 18.19 15.36
N GLY A 19 -9.16 17.28 14.95
CA GLY A 19 -9.34 16.86 13.57
C GLY A 19 -9.63 15.39 13.40
N GLU A 20 -9.56 14.94 12.15
CA GLU A 20 -9.83 13.55 11.79
C GLU A 20 -8.72 12.94 10.93
N LYS A 21 -8.60 11.64 10.99
CA LYS A 21 -7.73 10.82 10.14
C LYS A 21 -8.53 9.68 9.53
N THR A 22 -8.38 9.45 8.25
CA THR A 22 -9.10 8.39 7.53
C THR A 22 -8.10 7.45 6.86
N TRP A 23 -8.49 6.21 6.67
CA TRP A 23 -7.69 5.13 6.11
C TRP A 23 -6.48 4.76 6.98
N ILE A 24 -6.68 4.77 8.31
CA ILE A 24 -5.62 4.44 9.24
C ILE A 24 -5.57 2.94 9.45
N THR A 25 -4.49 2.36 8.97
CA THR A 25 -4.16 0.94 9.14
C THR A 25 -4.05 0.61 10.62
N SER A 26 -4.69 -0.50 11.04
CA SER A 26 -4.73 -0.99 12.42
C SER A 26 -5.35 -0.02 13.43
N GLY A 27 -6.05 1.03 12.98
CA GLY A 27 -6.58 2.09 13.83
C GLY A 27 -7.54 1.61 14.92
N ALA A 28 -8.26 0.49 14.72
CA ALA A 28 -9.21 -0.03 15.71
C ALA A 28 -8.52 -0.61 16.96
N TYR A 29 -7.31 -1.12 16.83
CA TYR A 29 -6.59 -1.81 17.90
C TYR A 29 -5.15 -1.34 18.14
N SER A 30 -4.73 -0.24 17.50
CA SER A 30 -3.41 0.35 17.79
C SER A 30 -3.42 1.07 19.13
N ASP A 31 -2.38 0.85 19.93
CA ASP A 31 -2.13 1.57 21.17
C ASP A 31 -1.50 2.94 20.90
N LEU A 32 -0.70 3.03 19.86
CA LEU A 32 0.04 4.25 19.48
C LEU A 32 -0.37 4.74 18.10
N LEU A 33 -0.56 6.05 17.97
CA LEU A 33 -0.83 6.74 16.70
C LEU A 33 0.24 7.79 16.44
N ILE A 34 0.95 7.69 15.32
CA ILE A 34 1.77 8.80 14.82
C ILE A 34 0.85 9.76 14.08
N CYS A 35 0.45 10.83 14.74
CA CYS A 35 -0.46 11.82 14.21
C CYS A 35 0.30 12.89 13.43
N THR A 36 0.15 12.91 12.11
CA THR A 36 0.63 14.02 11.28
C THR A 36 -0.35 15.17 11.38
N CYS A 37 0.06 16.30 11.90
CA CYS A 37 -0.79 17.46 12.14
C CYS A 37 -0.09 18.78 11.84
N ARG A 38 -0.88 19.83 11.67
CA ARG A 38 -0.42 21.19 11.48
C ARG A 38 -0.16 21.83 12.84
N THR A 39 1.08 22.19 13.11
CA THR A 39 1.53 22.82 14.36
C THR A 39 1.78 24.33 14.22
N GLY A 40 1.82 24.84 12.99
CA GLY A 40 1.96 26.25 12.64
C GLY A 40 1.36 26.55 11.27
N GLU A 41 1.46 27.77 10.78
CA GLU A 41 0.86 28.19 9.50
C GLU A 41 1.35 27.33 8.32
N LYS A 42 2.65 27.06 8.26
CA LYS A 42 3.31 26.23 7.24
C LYS A 42 4.00 25.00 7.81
N GLU A 43 3.82 24.73 9.10
CA GLU A 43 4.50 23.64 9.80
C GLU A 43 3.60 22.43 9.90
N ILE A 44 4.13 21.28 9.46
CA ILE A 44 3.53 19.96 9.62
C ILE A 44 4.49 19.14 10.47
N SER A 45 3.98 18.58 11.56
CA SER A 45 4.77 17.81 12.52
C SER A 45 4.13 16.46 12.80
N HIS A 46 4.89 15.56 13.39
CA HIS A 46 4.41 14.28 13.91
C HIS A 46 4.34 14.34 15.42
N ILE A 47 3.22 13.94 15.99
CA ILE A 47 3.03 13.79 17.44
C ILE A 47 2.62 12.35 17.71
N LEU A 48 3.31 11.69 18.63
CA LEU A 48 2.99 10.35 19.09
C LEU A 48 1.84 10.44 20.11
N VAL A 49 0.71 9.87 19.78
CA VAL A 49 -0.47 9.82 20.65
C VAL A 49 -0.57 8.42 21.24
N ASP A 50 -0.41 8.30 22.53
CA ASP A 50 -0.71 7.10 23.29
C ASP A 50 -2.22 7.07 23.57
N ARG A 51 -2.91 6.03 23.11
CA ARG A 51 -4.36 5.94 23.21
C ARG A 51 -4.85 5.80 24.66
N ALA A 52 -4.06 5.19 25.52
CA ALA A 52 -4.42 5.01 26.93
C ALA A 52 -4.35 6.34 27.71
N GLU A 53 -3.36 7.18 27.39
CA GLU A 53 -3.15 8.47 28.05
C GLU A 53 -3.98 9.60 27.40
N SER A 54 -4.16 9.52 26.08
CA SER A 54 -4.79 10.54 25.24
C SER A 54 -5.85 9.89 24.34
N PRO A 55 -7.01 9.49 24.88
CA PRO A 55 -8.02 8.71 24.17
C PRO A 55 -8.64 9.49 23.01
N TYR A 56 -9.00 8.74 21.96
CA TYR A 56 -9.68 9.23 20.76
C TYR A 56 -10.73 8.24 20.27
N GLU A 57 -11.75 8.74 19.55
CA GLU A 57 -12.78 7.89 18.95
C GLU A 57 -12.25 7.21 17.69
N VAL A 58 -12.65 5.96 17.49
CA VAL A 58 -12.28 5.14 16.33
C VAL A 58 -13.52 4.53 15.71
N ARG A 59 -13.62 4.57 14.38
CA ARG A 59 -14.63 3.88 13.60
C ARG A 59 -13.96 3.03 12.53
N ASP A 60 -14.18 1.72 12.58
CA ASP A 60 -13.65 0.80 11.57
C ASP A 60 -14.36 0.96 10.23
N ILE A 61 -13.65 0.76 9.12
CA ILE A 61 -14.17 0.91 7.76
C ILE A 61 -14.29 -0.48 7.15
N GLU A 62 -15.51 -0.85 6.76
CA GLU A 62 -15.73 -2.07 5.98
C GLU A 62 -15.12 -1.96 4.58
N LYS A 63 -14.43 -3.01 4.15
CA LYS A 63 -13.67 -3.03 2.89
C LYS A 63 -13.97 -4.28 2.09
N MET A 64 -13.78 -4.21 0.79
CA MET A 64 -13.91 -5.36 -0.10
C MET A 64 -12.76 -6.38 0.07
N ALA A 65 -11.62 -5.99 0.63
CA ALA A 65 -10.43 -6.84 0.76
C ALA A 65 -9.60 -6.44 1.99
N LEU A 66 -8.59 -7.25 2.35
CA LEU A 66 -7.77 -7.11 3.55
C LEU A 66 -8.62 -7.06 4.84
N ASN A 67 -9.65 -7.90 4.92
CA ASN A 67 -10.61 -7.88 6.02
C ASN A 67 -10.03 -8.39 7.35
N GLY A 68 -8.88 -9.07 7.32
CA GLY A 68 -8.12 -9.44 8.51
C GLY A 68 -7.33 -8.28 9.14
N GLN A 69 -7.29 -7.12 8.48
CA GLN A 69 -6.62 -5.92 8.95
C GLN A 69 -7.64 -4.79 9.11
N SER A 70 -7.71 -4.18 10.29
CA SER A 70 -8.52 -2.97 10.49
C SER A 70 -7.99 -1.84 9.61
N THR A 71 -8.91 -1.04 9.10
CA THR A 71 -8.63 0.28 8.52
C THR A 71 -9.69 1.22 9.05
N ALA A 72 -9.28 2.25 9.76
CA ALA A 72 -10.21 3.04 10.56
C ALA A 72 -10.21 4.53 10.21
N GLN A 73 -11.28 5.17 10.62
CA GLN A 73 -11.41 6.60 10.81
C GLN A 73 -11.12 6.91 12.29
N ILE A 74 -10.33 7.94 12.56
CA ILE A 74 -9.96 8.39 13.90
C ILE A 74 -10.41 9.83 14.05
N PHE A 75 -11.09 10.11 15.17
CA PHE A 75 -11.58 11.45 15.52
C PHE A 75 -10.87 11.92 16.78
N LEU A 76 -10.18 13.05 16.66
CA LEU A 76 -9.43 13.69 17.74
C LEU A 76 -10.19 14.97 18.11
N THR A 77 -10.73 15.01 19.34
CA THR A 77 -11.46 16.16 19.88
C THR A 77 -10.81 16.56 21.19
N ASP A 78 -10.20 17.75 21.22
CA ASP A 78 -9.44 18.28 22.35
C ASP A 78 -8.47 17.23 22.95
N CYS A 79 -7.89 16.41 22.07
CA CYS A 79 -6.98 15.32 22.46
C CYS A 79 -5.67 15.93 22.98
N ARG A 80 -5.47 15.86 24.31
CA ARG A 80 -4.31 16.42 25.01
C ARG A 80 -3.17 15.41 25.03
N VAL A 81 -2.04 15.79 24.47
CA VAL A 81 -0.85 14.93 24.34
C VAL A 81 0.36 15.66 24.93
N PRO A 82 1.20 15.02 25.75
CA PRO A 82 2.41 15.66 26.29
C PRO A 82 3.28 16.24 25.18
N ALA A 83 3.84 17.41 25.43
CA ALA A 83 4.65 18.10 24.44
C ALA A 83 5.93 17.33 24.05
N SER A 84 6.44 16.53 24.97
CA SER A 84 7.58 15.63 24.75
C SER A 84 7.33 14.55 23.71
N ASN A 85 6.06 14.28 23.37
CA ASN A 85 5.66 13.28 22.37
C ASN A 85 5.80 13.78 20.92
N MET A 86 6.34 14.97 20.69
CA MET A 86 6.70 15.42 19.36
C MET A 86 7.86 14.60 18.80
N LEU A 87 7.70 14.06 17.59
CA LEU A 87 8.73 13.29 16.90
C LEU A 87 9.57 14.20 15.99
N GLY A 88 10.83 14.38 16.36
CA GLY A 88 11.75 15.28 15.64
C GLY A 88 11.51 16.74 15.98
N GLN A 89 11.80 17.63 15.05
CA GLN A 89 11.62 19.07 15.22
C GLN A 89 10.28 19.53 14.63
N PRO A 90 9.71 20.64 15.13
CA PRO A 90 8.56 21.28 14.51
C PRO A 90 8.80 21.52 13.00
N GLY A 91 7.83 21.15 12.15
CA GLY A 91 7.94 21.30 10.71
C GLY A 91 8.58 20.12 9.94
N ASP A 92 9.21 19.16 10.62
CA ASP A 92 9.86 18.01 9.98
C ASP A 92 8.88 16.97 9.41
N GLY A 93 7.62 17.02 9.82
CA GLY A 93 6.65 15.95 9.54
C GLY A 93 6.44 15.66 8.05
N LEU A 94 6.37 16.69 7.20
CA LEU A 94 6.20 16.44 5.76
C LEU A 94 7.42 15.74 5.15
N ARG A 95 8.63 16.20 5.47
CA ARG A 95 9.88 15.63 4.99
C ARG A 95 10.00 14.16 5.41
N ASN A 96 9.73 13.88 6.68
CA ASN A 96 9.82 12.53 7.24
C ASN A 96 8.77 11.60 6.62
N THR A 97 7.54 12.08 6.41
CA THR A 97 6.51 11.30 5.72
C THR A 97 6.92 10.93 4.29
N LEU A 98 7.53 11.86 3.54
CA LEU A 98 7.96 11.59 2.16
C LEU A 98 9.06 10.53 2.10
N LYS A 99 9.99 10.51 3.08
CA LYS A 99 11.01 9.45 3.20
C LYS A 99 10.39 8.09 3.50
N VAL A 100 9.43 8.03 4.43
CA VAL A 100 8.71 6.78 4.74
C VAL A 100 7.97 6.25 3.52
N PHE A 101 7.34 7.12 2.73
CA PHE A 101 6.65 6.70 1.51
C PHE A 101 7.57 6.14 0.42
N GLU A 102 8.82 6.54 0.38
CA GLU A 102 9.79 5.96 -0.55
C GLU A 102 9.95 4.46 -0.26
N ILE A 103 10.17 4.11 1.01
CA ILE A 103 10.29 2.71 1.45
C ILE A 103 8.94 1.98 1.36
N ALA A 104 7.84 2.61 1.75
CA ALA A 104 6.51 2.02 1.71
C ALA A 104 6.09 1.58 0.29
N ARG A 105 6.51 2.30 -0.76
CA ARG A 105 6.30 1.89 -2.15
C ARG A 105 6.97 0.56 -2.47
N CYS A 106 8.16 0.32 -1.95
CA CYS A 106 8.85 -0.97 -2.10
C CYS A 106 8.09 -2.09 -1.37
N HIS A 107 7.58 -1.84 -0.16
CA HIS A 107 6.74 -2.80 0.57
C HIS A 107 5.47 -3.15 -0.21
N MET A 108 4.78 -2.16 -0.78
CA MET A 108 3.60 -2.39 -1.62
C MET A 108 3.92 -3.19 -2.88
N ALA A 109 5.09 -2.96 -3.50
CA ALA A 109 5.56 -3.76 -4.62
C ALA A 109 5.76 -5.24 -4.21
N MET A 110 6.48 -5.48 -3.12
CA MET A 110 6.74 -6.84 -2.62
C MET A 110 5.46 -7.56 -2.19
N TRP A 111 4.54 -6.87 -1.53
CA TRP A 111 3.22 -7.40 -1.20
C TRP A 111 2.46 -7.87 -2.44
N SER A 112 2.38 -7.01 -3.47
CA SER A 112 1.70 -7.32 -4.73
C SER A 112 2.35 -8.50 -5.45
N ILE A 113 3.68 -8.61 -5.42
CA ILE A 113 4.43 -9.76 -5.93
C ILE A 113 4.05 -11.04 -5.17
N GLY A 114 3.89 -10.97 -3.84
CA GLY A 114 3.46 -12.09 -3.02
C GLY A 114 2.06 -12.60 -3.39
N ILE A 115 1.10 -11.69 -3.59
CA ILE A 115 -0.26 -12.00 -4.05
C ILE A 115 -0.22 -12.68 -5.44
N ALA A 116 0.52 -12.08 -6.37
CA ALA A 116 0.65 -12.60 -7.73
C ALA A 116 1.32 -13.99 -7.77
N ARG A 117 2.36 -14.19 -6.96
CA ARG A 117 3.05 -15.47 -6.83
C ARG A 117 2.10 -16.55 -6.33
N ARG A 118 1.32 -16.27 -5.27
CA ARG A 118 0.33 -17.22 -4.77
C ARG A 118 -0.71 -17.55 -5.83
N ALA A 119 -1.19 -16.56 -6.58
CA ALA A 119 -2.15 -16.77 -7.66
C ALA A 119 -1.58 -17.67 -8.79
N LEU A 120 -0.31 -17.48 -9.15
CA LEU A 120 0.37 -18.34 -10.12
C LEU A 120 0.50 -19.78 -9.61
N ASP A 121 0.90 -19.98 -8.35
CA ASP A 121 1.07 -21.31 -7.76
C ASP A 121 -0.26 -22.08 -7.77
N GLU A 122 -1.38 -21.42 -7.40
CA GLU A 122 -2.73 -22.00 -7.48
C GLU A 122 -3.14 -22.35 -8.93
N ALA A 123 -2.88 -21.45 -9.88
CA ALA A 123 -3.19 -21.68 -11.28
C ALA A 123 -2.38 -22.86 -11.86
N ILE A 124 -1.11 -23.01 -11.49
CA ILE A 124 -0.28 -24.14 -11.87
C ILE A 124 -0.85 -25.45 -11.29
N ALA A 125 -1.15 -25.49 -10.00
CA ALA A 125 -1.69 -26.68 -9.34
C ALA A 125 -3.01 -27.10 -10.00
N TYR A 126 -3.96 -26.18 -10.11
CA TYR A 126 -5.26 -26.46 -10.72
C TYR A 126 -5.15 -26.92 -12.18
N SER A 127 -4.29 -26.29 -12.99
CA SER A 127 -4.11 -26.68 -14.40
C SER A 127 -3.51 -28.06 -14.60
N LYS A 128 -2.74 -28.56 -13.62
CA LYS A 128 -2.20 -29.94 -13.62
C LYS A 128 -3.23 -31.00 -13.21
N GLU A 129 -4.24 -30.60 -12.44
CA GLU A 129 -5.28 -31.54 -11.93
C GLU A 129 -6.49 -31.60 -12.86
N ARG A 130 -7.01 -30.45 -13.28
CA ARG A 130 -8.23 -30.33 -14.08
C ARG A 130 -8.00 -30.75 -15.50
N SER A 131 -8.91 -31.57 -16.03
CA SER A 131 -8.92 -31.99 -17.43
C SER A 131 -10.15 -31.47 -18.17
N GLN A 132 -9.96 -31.06 -19.42
CA GLN A 132 -11.01 -30.68 -20.37
C GLN A 132 -10.56 -31.14 -21.79
N HIS A 133 -11.51 -31.50 -22.66
CA HIS A 133 -11.22 -31.94 -24.01
C HIS A 133 -10.15 -33.03 -24.07
N GLY A 134 -10.24 -34.02 -23.16
CA GLY A 134 -9.40 -35.22 -23.14
C GLY A 134 -7.96 -35.02 -22.61
N ARG A 135 -7.57 -33.85 -22.12
CA ARG A 135 -6.24 -33.59 -21.55
C ARG A 135 -6.25 -32.60 -20.39
N LYS A 136 -5.17 -32.55 -19.62
CA LYS A 136 -4.98 -31.59 -18.55
C LYS A 136 -5.00 -30.16 -19.08
N LEU A 137 -5.51 -29.20 -18.29
CA LEU A 137 -5.54 -27.77 -18.69
C LEU A 137 -4.15 -27.25 -19.04
N ALA A 138 -3.12 -27.65 -18.30
CA ALA A 138 -1.72 -27.25 -18.56
C ALA A 138 -1.23 -27.67 -19.96
N GLY A 139 -1.86 -28.66 -20.61
CA GLY A 139 -1.54 -29.10 -21.97
C GLY A 139 -2.18 -28.26 -23.09
N HIS A 140 -3.03 -27.27 -22.76
CA HIS A 140 -3.64 -26.37 -23.73
C HIS A 140 -2.78 -25.12 -23.94
N GLN A 141 -2.50 -24.75 -25.19
CA GLN A 141 -1.59 -23.68 -25.56
C GLN A 141 -1.98 -22.32 -24.91
N LEU A 142 -3.27 -21.96 -24.88
CA LEU A 142 -3.74 -20.70 -24.27
C LEU A 142 -3.58 -20.68 -22.74
N ILE A 143 -3.57 -21.83 -22.09
CA ILE A 143 -3.26 -21.92 -20.65
C ILE A 143 -1.76 -21.82 -20.43
N ALA A 144 -0.97 -22.52 -21.25
CA ALA A 144 0.49 -22.44 -21.19
C ALA A 144 1.02 -21.02 -21.42
N ASP A 145 0.44 -20.28 -22.38
CA ASP A 145 0.73 -18.87 -22.63
C ASP A 145 0.48 -18.01 -21.40
N LYS A 146 -0.71 -18.16 -20.76
CA LYS A 146 -1.04 -17.43 -19.52
C LYS A 146 -0.03 -17.72 -18.42
N LEU A 147 0.28 -18.98 -18.14
CA LEU A 147 1.21 -19.36 -17.07
C LEU A 147 2.61 -18.80 -17.30
N ALA A 148 3.12 -18.87 -18.54
CA ALA A 148 4.42 -18.30 -18.91
C ALA A 148 4.44 -16.76 -18.76
N THR A 149 3.39 -16.09 -19.22
CA THR A 149 3.22 -14.64 -19.10
C THR A 149 3.16 -14.20 -17.64
N MET A 150 2.38 -14.89 -16.80
CA MET A 150 2.28 -14.63 -15.36
C MET A 150 3.64 -14.74 -14.69
N ALA A 151 4.37 -15.84 -14.93
CA ALA A 151 5.69 -16.08 -14.34
C ALA A 151 6.69 -14.98 -14.72
N THR A 152 6.77 -14.66 -16.02
CA THR A 152 7.69 -13.63 -16.54
C THR A 152 7.41 -12.25 -15.96
N ARG A 153 6.13 -11.85 -15.87
CA ARG A 153 5.72 -10.56 -15.31
C ARG A 153 6.03 -10.45 -13.81
N ILE A 154 5.83 -11.52 -13.05
CA ILE A 154 6.18 -11.58 -11.62
C ILE A 154 7.70 -11.38 -11.45
N ASP A 155 8.50 -12.04 -12.27
CA ASP A 155 9.96 -11.95 -12.18
C ASP A 155 10.46 -10.56 -12.55
N ALA A 156 9.92 -9.95 -13.60
CA ALA A 156 10.21 -8.56 -13.96
C ALA A 156 9.85 -7.58 -12.83
N ALA A 157 8.69 -7.76 -12.18
CA ALA A 157 8.29 -6.94 -11.03
C ALA A 157 9.27 -7.09 -9.85
N ARG A 158 9.71 -8.32 -9.58
CA ARG A 158 10.68 -8.63 -8.52
C ARG A 158 12.01 -7.93 -8.77
N LEU A 159 12.53 -7.98 -9.99
CA LEU A 159 13.79 -7.32 -10.36
C LEU A 159 13.69 -5.80 -10.19
N LEU A 160 12.59 -5.17 -10.58
CA LEU A 160 12.35 -3.74 -10.33
C LEU A 160 12.31 -3.41 -8.83
N ALA A 161 11.63 -4.22 -8.03
CA ALA A 161 11.56 -4.03 -6.58
C ALA A 161 12.93 -4.22 -5.92
N HIS A 162 13.69 -5.25 -6.29
CA HIS A 162 15.05 -5.45 -5.78
C HIS A 162 16.00 -4.31 -6.14
N ARG A 163 15.94 -3.81 -7.38
CA ARG A 163 16.71 -2.62 -7.78
C ARG A 163 16.38 -1.43 -6.88
N ALA A 164 15.12 -1.15 -6.65
CA ALA A 164 14.71 -0.02 -5.82
C ALA A 164 15.19 -0.18 -4.36
N ILE A 165 14.99 -1.36 -3.77
CA ILE A 165 15.40 -1.66 -2.40
C ILE A 165 16.92 -1.55 -2.25
N SER A 166 17.71 -2.09 -3.19
CA SER A 166 19.18 -2.02 -3.14
C SER A 166 19.70 -0.58 -3.19
N LEU A 167 19.02 0.32 -3.90
CA LEU A 167 19.39 1.74 -3.91
C LEU A 167 19.06 2.42 -2.58
N VAL A 168 17.91 2.11 -2.00
CA VAL A 168 17.51 2.60 -0.67
C VAL A 168 18.47 2.13 0.41
N ASP A 169 18.85 0.84 0.40
CA ASP A 169 19.79 0.26 1.35
C ASP A 169 21.21 0.87 1.22
N ALA A 170 21.57 1.33 0.03
CA ALA A 170 22.82 2.04 -0.23
C ALA A 170 22.76 3.55 0.08
N ASP A 171 21.65 4.03 0.69
CA ASP A 171 21.37 5.46 0.96
C ASP A 171 21.42 6.34 -0.32
N VAL A 172 21.10 5.74 -1.47
CA VAL A 172 20.97 6.44 -2.75
C VAL A 172 19.50 6.84 -2.95
N ARG A 173 19.27 8.09 -3.34
CA ARG A 173 17.91 8.56 -3.65
C ARG A 173 17.27 7.72 -4.75
N ALA A 174 16.18 7.03 -4.45
CA ALA A 174 15.52 6.04 -5.32
C ALA A 174 14.03 6.33 -5.55
N GLU A 175 13.61 7.60 -5.46
CA GLU A 175 12.19 7.99 -5.53
C GLU A 175 11.51 7.49 -6.83
N ALA A 176 12.21 7.58 -7.97
CA ALA A 176 11.68 7.14 -9.26
C ALA A 176 11.65 5.60 -9.35
N GLU A 177 12.69 4.93 -8.90
CA GLU A 177 12.79 3.46 -8.91
C GLU A 177 11.75 2.83 -7.99
N CYS A 178 11.54 3.38 -6.80
CA CYS A 178 10.48 2.95 -5.87
C CYS A 178 9.08 3.16 -6.49
N ALA A 179 8.88 4.29 -7.19
CA ALA A 179 7.63 4.55 -7.89
C ALA A 179 7.40 3.58 -9.07
N MET A 180 8.44 3.29 -9.87
CA MET A 180 8.39 2.29 -10.95
C MET A 180 8.06 0.91 -10.39
N ALA A 181 8.74 0.49 -9.33
CA ALA A 181 8.55 -0.81 -8.70
C ALA A 181 7.11 -0.98 -8.20
N LYS A 182 6.60 0.00 -7.45
CA LYS A 182 5.22 -0.03 -6.94
C LYS A 182 4.22 -0.07 -8.08
N TRP A 183 4.29 0.88 -9.01
CA TRP A 183 3.35 0.95 -10.13
C TRP A 183 3.33 -0.36 -10.92
N TYR A 184 4.49 -0.84 -11.37
CA TYR A 184 4.56 -2.05 -12.19
C TYR A 184 4.03 -3.28 -11.44
N ALA A 185 4.47 -3.47 -10.18
CA ALA A 185 4.08 -4.65 -9.40
C ALA A 185 2.58 -4.70 -9.08
N THR A 186 1.97 -3.56 -8.73
CA THR A 186 0.55 -3.52 -8.39
C THR A 186 -0.36 -3.78 -9.60
N GLU A 187 -0.05 -3.19 -10.75
CA GLU A 187 -0.79 -3.43 -12.00
C GLU A 187 -0.57 -4.86 -12.53
N MET A 188 0.65 -5.37 -12.42
CA MET A 188 0.97 -6.76 -12.76
C MET A 188 0.15 -7.74 -11.93
N ALA A 189 0.03 -7.50 -10.61
CA ALA A 189 -0.71 -8.38 -9.71
C ALA A 189 -2.20 -8.49 -10.10
N ILE A 190 -2.83 -7.39 -10.51
CA ILE A 190 -4.21 -7.39 -11.04
C ILE A 190 -4.32 -8.31 -12.26
N GLY A 191 -3.40 -8.18 -13.22
CA GLY A 191 -3.40 -9.01 -14.42
C GLY A 191 -3.20 -10.49 -14.10
N VAL A 192 -2.23 -10.81 -13.25
CA VAL A 192 -1.90 -12.18 -12.85
C VAL A 192 -3.04 -12.85 -12.08
N THR A 193 -3.62 -12.18 -11.11
CA THR A 193 -4.73 -12.75 -10.33
C THR A 193 -5.98 -12.96 -11.16
N ARG A 194 -6.28 -12.06 -12.11
CA ARG A 194 -7.36 -12.24 -13.08
C ARG A 194 -7.12 -13.46 -13.98
N ASP A 195 -5.89 -13.65 -14.47
CA ASP A 195 -5.57 -14.81 -15.30
C ASP A 195 -5.63 -16.11 -14.50
N ALA A 196 -5.22 -16.12 -13.23
CA ALA A 196 -5.38 -17.25 -12.32
C ALA A 196 -6.87 -17.60 -12.13
N LEU A 197 -7.72 -16.62 -11.86
CA LEU A 197 -9.17 -16.82 -11.76
C LEU A 197 -9.75 -17.38 -13.05
N GLN A 198 -9.33 -16.84 -14.20
CA GLN A 198 -9.78 -17.33 -15.53
C GLN A 198 -9.37 -18.78 -15.78
N ILE A 199 -8.18 -19.20 -15.34
CA ILE A 199 -7.73 -20.60 -15.45
C ILE A 199 -8.62 -21.54 -14.63
N HIS A 200 -9.09 -21.09 -13.46
CA HIS A 200 -10.03 -21.86 -12.63
C HIS A 200 -11.46 -21.91 -13.20
N GLY A 201 -11.81 -21.01 -14.12
CA GLY A 201 -13.15 -20.92 -14.70
C GLY A 201 -14.23 -20.67 -13.64
N GLY A 202 -15.35 -21.39 -13.70
CA GLY A 202 -16.44 -21.26 -12.72
C GLY A 202 -16.01 -21.49 -11.26
N ASN A 203 -15.04 -22.38 -11.01
CA ASN A 203 -14.49 -22.61 -9.68
C ASN A 203 -13.76 -21.37 -9.13
N GLY A 204 -13.14 -20.57 -10.01
CA GLY A 204 -12.40 -19.39 -9.63
C GLY A 204 -13.22 -18.27 -8.97
N VAL A 205 -14.54 -18.25 -9.16
CA VAL A 205 -15.43 -17.25 -8.56
C VAL A 205 -16.07 -17.74 -7.25
N THR A 206 -15.77 -18.97 -6.82
CA THR A 206 -16.28 -19.51 -5.56
C THR A 206 -15.31 -19.25 -4.41
N ARG A 207 -15.83 -19.13 -3.20
CA ARG A 207 -15.02 -18.93 -1.98
C ARG A 207 -14.23 -20.18 -1.55
N GLU A 208 -14.46 -21.32 -2.19
CA GLU A 208 -13.68 -22.55 -1.97
C GLU A 208 -12.26 -22.42 -2.52
N PHE A 209 -12.07 -21.60 -3.56
CA PHE A 209 -10.77 -21.35 -4.17
C PHE A 209 -10.28 -19.95 -3.81
N ILE A 210 -9.05 -19.87 -3.30
CA ILE A 210 -8.46 -18.61 -2.82
C ILE A 210 -8.31 -17.53 -3.90
N VAL A 211 -8.35 -17.91 -5.18
CA VAL A 211 -8.09 -16.98 -6.30
C VAL A 211 -9.08 -15.82 -6.36
N GLU A 212 -10.35 -16.02 -5.94
CA GLU A 212 -11.33 -14.93 -5.87
C GLU A 212 -10.89 -13.84 -4.87
N ARG A 213 -10.35 -14.27 -3.71
CA ARG A 213 -9.83 -13.36 -2.70
C ARG A 213 -8.58 -12.63 -3.20
N LEU A 214 -7.66 -13.35 -3.86
CA LEU A 214 -6.44 -12.75 -4.40
C LEU A 214 -6.75 -11.66 -5.44
N VAL A 215 -7.80 -11.83 -6.27
CA VAL A 215 -8.27 -10.77 -7.18
C VAL A 215 -8.72 -9.53 -6.41
N ARG A 216 -9.55 -9.69 -5.36
CA ARG A 216 -10.02 -8.55 -4.56
C ARG A 216 -8.86 -7.84 -3.86
N GLU A 217 -7.90 -8.59 -3.33
CA GLU A 217 -6.71 -8.04 -2.69
C GLU A 217 -5.78 -7.32 -3.68
N ALA A 218 -5.61 -7.85 -4.89
CA ALA A 218 -4.78 -7.21 -5.92
C ALA A 218 -5.36 -5.87 -6.40
N ILE A 219 -6.68 -5.76 -6.55
CA ILE A 219 -7.36 -4.55 -7.05
C ILE A 219 -7.10 -3.33 -6.16
N ILE A 220 -6.92 -3.51 -4.87
CA ILE A 220 -6.68 -2.38 -3.97
C ILE A 220 -5.21 -1.94 -3.90
N CYS A 221 -4.27 -2.79 -4.30
CA CYS A 221 -2.82 -2.51 -4.18
C CYS A 221 -2.35 -1.22 -4.90
N PRO A 222 -2.91 -0.81 -6.05
CA PRO A 222 -2.55 0.46 -6.68
C PRO A 222 -2.87 1.71 -5.85
N ILE A 223 -3.79 1.64 -4.87
CA ILE A 223 -4.37 2.80 -4.19
C ILE A 223 -3.49 3.34 -3.05
N PRO A 224 -3.04 2.52 -2.05
CA PRO A 224 -2.24 3.02 -0.92
C PRO A 224 -0.89 3.60 -1.36
N ASP A 225 -0.29 4.43 -0.52
CA ASP A 225 1.04 5.03 -0.67
C ASP A 225 1.23 5.83 -1.97
N GLY A 226 0.14 6.38 -2.48
CA GLY A 226 0.04 7.10 -3.75
C GLY A 226 -0.41 6.20 -4.89
N THR A 227 -1.47 6.63 -5.58
CA THR A 227 -2.07 5.85 -6.67
C THR A 227 -1.11 5.63 -7.84
N THR A 228 -1.48 4.73 -8.76
CA THR A 228 -0.75 4.49 -10.02
C THR A 228 -0.45 5.80 -10.76
N GLU A 229 -1.40 6.74 -10.79
CA GLU A 229 -1.24 8.05 -11.45
C GLU A 229 -0.15 8.86 -10.77
N ILE A 230 -0.14 8.92 -9.44
CA ILE A 230 0.90 9.61 -8.67
C ILE A 230 2.28 9.01 -8.93
N GLN A 231 2.40 7.67 -8.98
CA GLN A 231 3.66 7.02 -9.31
C GLN A 231 4.17 7.42 -10.70
N LYS A 232 3.27 7.44 -11.70
CA LYS A 232 3.61 7.89 -13.06
C LYS A 232 4.08 9.33 -13.10
N LEU A 233 3.44 10.22 -12.34
CA LEU A 233 3.84 11.64 -12.24
C LEU A 233 5.23 11.80 -11.60
N ILE A 234 5.55 10.98 -10.59
CA ILE A 234 6.87 10.97 -9.96
C ILE A 234 7.94 10.54 -10.96
N VAL A 235 7.70 9.45 -11.69
CA VAL A 235 8.62 8.95 -12.72
C VAL A 235 8.81 9.99 -13.82
N SER A 236 7.72 10.58 -14.33
CA SER A 236 7.79 11.62 -15.37
C SER A 236 8.62 12.82 -14.92
N ARG A 237 8.41 13.29 -13.67
CA ARG A 237 9.21 14.38 -13.10
C ARG A 237 10.70 14.04 -13.02
N ALA A 238 11.03 12.82 -12.64
CA ALA A 238 12.42 12.38 -12.57
C ALA A 238 13.09 12.34 -13.94
N LEU A 239 12.36 12.00 -15.00
CA LEU A 239 12.85 11.94 -16.37
C LEU A 239 12.98 13.32 -17.03
N THR A 240 12.03 14.22 -16.76
CA THR A 240 11.92 15.49 -17.49
C THR A 240 12.41 16.69 -16.70
N GLY A 241 12.55 16.58 -15.39
CA GLY A 241 12.76 17.70 -14.48
C GLY A 241 11.53 18.61 -14.28
N VAL A 242 10.40 18.31 -14.92
CA VAL A 242 9.18 19.13 -14.90
C VAL A 242 8.09 18.45 -14.09
N ALA A 243 7.56 19.14 -13.07
CA ALA A 243 6.41 18.65 -12.31
C ALA A 243 5.12 18.88 -13.10
N ALA A 244 4.37 17.80 -13.35
CA ALA A 244 3.06 17.85 -14.03
C ALA A 244 1.90 18.13 -13.06
N PHE A 245 2.18 18.33 -11.77
CA PHE A 245 1.21 18.74 -10.77
C PHE A 245 1.84 19.77 -9.83
N ARG A 246 1.01 20.63 -9.25
CA ARG A 246 1.43 21.68 -8.28
C ARG A 246 1.10 21.28 -6.86
#